data_6452ee075511193d73fe9fa3524296e1
#
_entry.id   6452ee075511193d73fe9fa3524296e1
#
_cell.length_a   1.000
_cell.length_b   1.000
_cell.length_c   1.000
_cell.angle_alpha   90.00
_cell.angle_beta   90.00
_cell.angle_gamma   90.00
#
_symmetry.space_group_name_H-M   'P 1'
#
loop_
_entity.id
_entity.type
_entity.pdbx_description
1 polymer ?
#
loop_
_entity_poly.entity_id
_entity_poly.type
_entity_poly.pdbx_seq_one_letter_code
_entity_poly.pdbx_strand_id
1 'polypeptide(L)'
;TNGSGKTLKTIQKSGPDGEITTSFEYDGIQRLVRVTDTEGNVTTSTYDMGDRRTEVNHPASGITSFTYDALGNVLTKQTANLAKEGKFITYDYDYQRLTGINYPDHPENNVKYYYGGRNASQNRIGRLMLREDGTGAIEYFYGKMGEVTKTRRTMIVPNQAIATYVTQWTYDSHNRLLEMIYPDEEKITYSYNLGGQLEKVHGYKSYGYDYVSKIGYDKFEQRTYLKYCNGAETFYTYDPQRRRLQNLTVNSGGNTIMDNAYTYDAVSNVLSVVNGASVPQSGKAGGQMAHTYTYDALYRLVSATGTYTGADNKTASYTLAMGYDNMHRITSKRQILTQNNVQFNGTLNAGYDLSYTYGTETGKKFQLANVKDVNYRT
;
A
#
# COMPACT_ATOMS: atom_id res chain seq x y z
N THR A 1 -32.05 2.10 -2.22
CA THR A 1 -32.03 0.72 -2.76
C THR A 1 -33.26 0.51 -3.64
N ASN A 2 -33.20 -0.41 -4.61
CA ASN A 2 -34.35 -0.89 -5.39
C ASN A 2 -35.07 -2.02 -4.67
N GLY A 3 -36.16 -2.55 -5.27
CA GLY A 3 -36.92 -3.67 -4.71
C GLY A 3 -36.15 -5.00 -4.57
N SER A 4 -34.98 -5.13 -5.22
CA SER A 4 -34.06 -6.27 -5.11
C SER A 4 -32.91 -6.02 -4.12
N GLY A 5 -32.95 -4.95 -3.33
CA GLY A 5 -31.93 -4.60 -2.35
C GLY A 5 -30.65 -3.97 -2.95
N LYS A 6 -30.58 -3.71 -4.27
CA LYS A 6 -29.41 -3.06 -4.88
C LYS A 6 -29.39 -1.56 -4.56
N THR A 7 -28.21 -1.02 -4.30
CA THR A 7 -28.01 0.41 -4.01
C THR A 7 -28.21 1.24 -5.28
N LEU A 8 -29.20 2.12 -5.30
CA LEU A 8 -29.43 3.04 -6.42
C LEU A 8 -28.69 4.36 -6.26
N LYS A 9 -28.43 4.77 -5.03
CA LYS A 9 -27.78 6.04 -4.71
C LYS A 9 -27.06 5.94 -3.38
N THR A 10 -25.85 6.45 -3.33
CA THR A 10 -25.13 6.74 -2.09
C THR A 10 -25.02 8.24 -1.91
N ILE A 11 -25.18 8.70 -0.66
CA ILE A 11 -25.06 10.11 -0.30
C ILE A 11 -24.08 10.19 0.85
N GLN A 12 -22.98 10.89 0.64
CA GLN A 12 -22.02 11.23 1.68
C GLN A 12 -22.24 12.69 2.07
N LYS A 13 -22.43 12.95 3.36
CA LYS A 13 -22.61 14.32 3.87
C LYS A 13 -21.26 14.91 4.21
N SER A 14 -20.85 15.95 3.51
CA SER A 14 -19.58 16.65 3.72
C SER A 14 -19.71 17.85 4.69
N GLY A 15 -20.69 17.83 5.59
CA GLY A 15 -20.97 18.91 6.54
C GLY A 15 -21.58 20.13 5.85
N PRO A 16 -21.07 21.36 6.12
CA PRO A 16 -21.63 22.57 5.51
C PRO A 16 -21.46 22.63 3.99
N ASP A 17 -20.54 21.86 3.41
CA ASP A 17 -20.22 21.88 1.98
C ASP A 17 -21.19 21.06 1.11
N GLY A 18 -22.20 20.43 1.72
CA GLY A 18 -23.29 19.76 1.00
C GLY A 18 -23.21 18.24 0.96
N GLU A 19 -23.71 17.65 -0.10
CA GLU A 19 -23.82 16.21 -0.29
C GLU A 19 -23.03 15.77 -1.53
N ILE A 20 -22.24 14.70 -1.35
CA ILE A 20 -21.57 14.01 -2.45
C ILE A 20 -22.44 12.81 -2.82
N THR A 21 -22.94 12.79 -4.04
CA THR A 21 -23.89 11.79 -4.50
C THR A 21 -23.28 10.93 -5.59
N THR A 22 -23.42 9.60 -5.46
CA THR A 22 -23.14 8.64 -6.55
C THR A 22 -24.42 7.85 -6.84
N SER A 23 -24.81 7.79 -8.10
CA SER A 23 -26.00 7.05 -8.56
C SER A 23 -25.60 5.80 -9.34
N PHE A 24 -26.42 4.76 -9.23
CA PHE A 24 -26.19 3.45 -9.83
C PHE A 24 -27.42 2.98 -10.59
N GLU A 25 -27.25 2.52 -11.83
CA GLU A 25 -28.30 1.94 -12.64
C GLU A 25 -27.97 0.48 -12.97
N TYR A 26 -29.00 -0.35 -13.00
CA TYR A 26 -28.90 -1.79 -13.24
C TYR A 26 -29.78 -2.19 -14.41
N ASP A 27 -29.39 -3.21 -15.15
CA ASP A 27 -30.24 -3.81 -16.17
C ASP A 27 -31.33 -4.73 -15.57
N GLY A 28 -32.13 -5.33 -16.44
CA GLY A 28 -33.26 -6.18 -16.04
C GLY A 28 -32.87 -7.43 -15.23
N ILE A 29 -31.63 -7.88 -15.29
CA ILE A 29 -31.09 -9.01 -14.50
C ILE A 29 -30.13 -8.54 -13.40
N GLN A 30 -30.22 -7.26 -13.03
CA GLN A 30 -29.53 -6.67 -11.87
C GLN A 30 -27.99 -6.55 -12.00
N ARG A 31 -27.45 -6.44 -13.22
CA ARG A 31 -26.05 -6.11 -13.46
C ARG A 31 -25.88 -4.60 -13.48
N LEU A 32 -24.78 -4.11 -12.93
CA LEU A 32 -24.47 -2.67 -12.87
C LEU A 32 -24.05 -2.16 -14.26
N VAL A 33 -24.92 -1.37 -14.90
CA VAL A 33 -24.66 -0.86 -16.26
C VAL A 33 -24.22 0.60 -16.28
N ARG A 34 -24.49 1.37 -15.22
CA ARG A 34 -24.14 2.78 -15.19
C ARG A 34 -23.84 3.27 -13.77
N VAL A 35 -22.79 4.04 -13.64
CA VAL A 35 -22.44 4.80 -12.42
C VAL A 35 -22.30 6.26 -12.80
N THR A 36 -22.98 7.15 -12.08
CA THR A 36 -22.86 8.59 -12.26
C THR A 36 -22.34 9.20 -10.95
N ASP A 37 -21.21 9.89 -11.01
CA ASP A 37 -20.62 10.55 -9.86
C ASP A 37 -21.28 11.91 -9.58
N THR A 38 -20.82 12.59 -8.53
CA THR A 38 -21.39 13.89 -8.08
C THR A 38 -21.14 15.03 -9.07
N GLU A 39 -20.14 14.91 -9.95
CA GLU A 39 -19.86 15.88 -11.03
C GLU A 39 -20.57 15.54 -12.36
N GLY A 40 -21.42 14.49 -12.35
CA GLY A 40 -22.13 14.03 -13.54
C GLY A 40 -21.27 13.22 -14.50
N ASN A 41 -20.09 12.77 -14.10
CA ASN A 41 -19.27 11.88 -14.92
C ASN A 41 -19.88 10.48 -14.92
N VAL A 42 -20.01 9.90 -16.11
CA VAL A 42 -20.69 8.63 -16.32
C VAL A 42 -19.71 7.55 -16.69
N THR A 43 -19.72 6.46 -15.94
CA THR A 43 -19.08 5.19 -16.32
C THR A 43 -20.14 4.19 -16.71
N THR A 44 -20.03 3.57 -17.89
CA THR A 44 -20.95 2.53 -18.34
C THR A 44 -20.24 1.19 -18.49
N SER A 45 -21.01 0.10 -18.32
CA SER A 45 -20.55 -1.27 -18.56
C SER A 45 -21.55 -2.04 -19.41
N THR A 46 -21.05 -2.84 -20.34
CA THR A 46 -21.84 -3.80 -21.12
C THR A 46 -21.44 -5.23 -20.79
N TYR A 47 -22.34 -6.16 -21.00
CA TYR A 47 -22.18 -7.57 -20.64
C TYR A 47 -22.67 -8.48 -21.76
N ASP A 48 -22.07 -9.63 -21.90
CA ASP A 48 -22.58 -10.70 -22.76
C ASP A 48 -23.68 -11.53 -22.07
N MET A 49 -24.18 -12.54 -22.76
CA MET A 49 -25.21 -13.44 -22.27
C MET A 49 -24.72 -14.37 -21.12
N GLY A 50 -23.41 -14.46 -20.91
CA GLY A 50 -22.79 -15.22 -19.84
C GLY A 50 -22.42 -14.40 -18.62
N ASP A 51 -22.99 -13.18 -18.47
CA ASP A 51 -22.70 -12.22 -17.38
C ASP A 51 -21.27 -11.71 -17.34
N ARG A 52 -20.49 -11.87 -18.41
CA ARG A 52 -19.11 -11.39 -18.48
C ARG A 52 -19.11 -9.96 -19.04
N ARG A 53 -18.35 -9.06 -18.40
CA ARG A 53 -18.28 -7.66 -18.81
C ARG A 53 -17.44 -7.51 -20.08
N THR A 54 -18.08 -7.16 -21.20
CA THR A 54 -17.43 -7.01 -22.50
C THR A 54 -16.85 -5.62 -22.72
N GLU A 55 -17.39 -4.60 -22.06
CA GLU A 55 -16.90 -3.23 -22.22
C GLU A 55 -17.08 -2.41 -20.93
N VAL A 56 -16.15 -1.51 -20.70
CA VAL A 56 -16.27 -0.41 -19.72
C VAL A 56 -15.91 0.88 -20.46
N ASN A 57 -16.81 1.84 -20.46
CA ASN A 57 -16.53 3.20 -20.91
C ASN A 57 -16.37 4.11 -19.71
N HIS A 58 -15.17 4.59 -19.47
CA HIS A 58 -14.83 5.43 -18.33
C HIS A 58 -14.44 6.84 -18.79
N PRO A 59 -14.93 7.91 -18.13
CA PRO A 59 -14.76 9.29 -18.60
C PRO A 59 -13.31 9.78 -18.69
N ALA A 60 -12.38 9.14 -17.97
CA ALA A 60 -10.95 9.50 -18.01
C ALA A 60 -10.09 8.55 -18.85
N SER A 61 -10.38 7.25 -18.85
CA SER A 61 -9.55 6.25 -19.56
C SER A 61 -10.17 5.81 -20.91
N GLY A 62 -11.39 6.27 -21.21
CA GLY A 62 -12.11 5.86 -22.40
C GLY A 62 -12.60 4.41 -22.33
N ILE A 63 -12.81 3.81 -23.48
CA ILE A 63 -13.35 2.46 -23.61
C ILE A 63 -12.23 1.43 -23.40
N THR A 64 -12.54 0.45 -22.56
CA THR A 64 -11.76 -0.80 -22.44
C THR A 64 -12.68 -1.96 -22.77
N SER A 65 -12.34 -2.77 -23.76
CA SER A 65 -13.12 -3.93 -24.19
C SER A 65 -12.40 -5.24 -23.91
N PHE A 66 -13.20 -6.30 -23.79
CA PHE A 66 -12.74 -7.66 -23.48
C PHE A 66 -13.46 -8.68 -24.36
N THR A 67 -12.75 -9.71 -24.78
CA THR A 67 -13.35 -10.92 -25.35
C THR A 67 -13.03 -12.13 -24.52
N TYR A 68 -13.86 -13.15 -24.60
CA TYR A 68 -13.78 -14.35 -23.76
C TYR A 68 -13.87 -15.62 -24.59
N ASP A 69 -13.25 -16.69 -24.10
CA ASP A 69 -13.50 -18.03 -24.60
C ASP A 69 -14.81 -18.64 -24.02
N ALA A 70 -15.11 -19.85 -24.44
CA ALA A 70 -16.29 -20.58 -23.96
C ALA A 70 -16.22 -20.94 -22.45
N LEU A 71 -15.04 -21.00 -21.86
CA LEU A 71 -14.81 -21.29 -20.43
C LEU A 71 -14.85 -20.03 -19.57
N GLY A 72 -14.98 -18.83 -20.16
CA GLY A 72 -15.00 -17.54 -19.47
C GLY A 72 -13.62 -16.91 -19.25
N ASN A 73 -12.57 -17.46 -19.82
CA ASN A 73 -11.25 -16.85 -19.76
C ASN A 73 -11.20 -15.62 -20.67
N VAL A 74 -10.52 -14.54 -20.24
CA VAL A 74 -10.31 -13.34 -21.08
C VAL A 74 -9.32 -13.66 -22.18
N LEU A 75 -9.74 -13.61 -23.45
CA LEU A 75 -8.85 -13.83 -24.59
C LEU A 75 -8.13 -12.54 -25.01
N THR A 76 -8.85 -11.41 -25.01
CA THR A 76 -8.26 -10.12 -25.37
C THR A 76 -8.71 -9.02 -24.44
N LYS A 77 -7.84 -8.03 -24.28
CA LYS A 77 -8.14 -6.74 -23.66
C LYS A 77 -7.67 -5.62 -24.58
N GLN A 78 -8.55 -4.67 -24.86
CA GLN A 78 -8.23 -3.50 -25.66
C GLN A 78 -8.53 -2.24 -24.87
N THR A 79 -7.52 -1.42 -24.62
CA THR A 79 -7.68 -0.08 -24.02
C THR A 79 -7.97 0.95 -25.11
N ALA A 80 -8.46 2.13 -24.72
CA ALA A 80 -8.74 3.20 -25.69
C ALA A 80 -7.51 3.61 -26.54
N ASN A 81 -6.30 3.50 -26.00
CA ASN A 81 -5.08 3.78 -26.77
C ASN A 81 -4.78 2.68 -27.78
N LEU A 82 -4.87 1.43 -27.37
CA LEU A 82 -4.66 0.28 -28.26
C LEU A 82 -5.72 0.23 -29.38
N ALA A 83 -6.95 0.68 -29.08
CA ALA A 83 -8.02 0.74 -30.08
C ALA A 83 -7.72 1.69 -31.23
N LYS A 84 -7.01 2.79 -31.00
CA LYS A 84 -6.58 3.72 -32.06
C LYS A 84 -5.68 3.07 -33.11
N GLU A 85 -4.97 2.02 -32.71
CA GLU A 85 -4.03 1.29 -33.55
C GLU A 85 -4.54 -0.12 -33.95
N GLY A 86 -5.76 -0.47 -33.54
CA GLY A 86 -6.32 -1.79 -33.79
C GLY A 86 -5.61 -2.92 -33.05
N LYS A 87 -4.88 -2.61 -31.98
CA LYS A 87 -4.06 -3.57 -31.21
C LYS A 87 -4.78 -4.09 -29.98
N PHE A 88 -4.33 -5.26 -29.50
CA PHE A 88 -4.89 -5.95 -28.34
C PHE A 88 -3.79 -6.54 -27.47
N ILE A 89 -3.99 -6.53 -26.15
CA ILE A 89 -3.28 -7.45 -25.26
C ILE A 89 -4.00 -8.79 -25.39
N THR A 90 -3.27 -9.86 -25.62
CA THR A 90 -3.82 -11.22 -25.77
C THR A 90 -3.38 -12.11 -24.61
N TYR A 91 -4.23 -13.08 -24.29
CA TYR A 91 -4.02 -14.02 -23.19
C TYR A 91 -4.15 -15.44 -23.72
N ASP A 92 -3.17 -16.28 -23.41
CA ASP A 92 -3.13 -17.68 -23.80
C ASP A 92 -3.44 -18.57 -22.60
N TYR A 93 -4.18 -19.66 -22.84
CA TYR A 93 -4.59 -20.57 -21.77
C TYR A 93 -4.38 -22.03 -22.14
N ASP A 94 -4.12 -22.84 -21.10
CA ASP A 94 -4.29 -24.29 -21.12
C ASP A 94 -5.50 -24.59 -20.22
N TYR A 95 -6.67 -24.79 -20.84
CA TYR A 95 -7.99 -24.80 -20.20
C TYR A 95 -8.25 -23.49 -19.41
N GLN A 96 -8.16 -23.50 -18.09
CA GLN A 96 -8.35 -22.32 -17.23
C GLN A 96 -7.04 -21.77 -16.66
N ARG A 97 -5.89 -22.37 -17.03
CA ARG A 97 -4.58 -21.93 -16.57
C ARG A 97 -4.01 -20.92 -17.57
N LEU A 98 -3.75 -19.71 -17.13
CA LEU A 98 -3.09 -18.69 -17.93
C LEU A 98 -1.66 -19.13 -18.25
N THR A 99 -1.33 -19.24 -19.55
CA THR A 99 0.00 -19.64 -20.04
C THR A 99 0.79 -18.50 -20.66
N GLY A 100 0.11 -17.43 -21.12
CA GLY A 100 0.78 -16.30 -21.73
C GLY A 100 -0.01 -15.00 -21.60
N ILE A 101 0.72 -13.87 -21.57
CA ILE A 101 0.21 -12.53 -21.77
C ILE A 101 1.10 -11.87 -22.79
N ASN A 102 0.52 -11.41 -23.91
CA ASN A 102 1.25 -10.80 -24.99
C ASN A 102 0.89 -9.32 -25.13
N TYR A 103 1.89 -8.47 -25.09
CA TYR A 103 1.76 -7.02 -25.26
C TYR A 103 2.14 -6.61 -26.68
N PRO A 104 1.24 -5.99 -27.45
CA PRO A 104 1.45 -5.76 -28.88
C PRO A 104 2.59 -4.77 -29.18
N ASP A 105 2.79 -3.76 -28.33
CA ASP A 105 3.79 -2.71 -28.53
C ASP A 105 5.12 -2.98 -27.80
N HIS A 106 5.11 -3.92 -26.87
CA HIS A 106 6.23 -4.23 -26.00
C HIS A 106 6.37 -5.75 -25.82
N PRO A 107 6.67 -6.51 -26.89
CA PRO A 107 6.79 -7.96 -26.84
C PRO A 107 7.90 -8.43 -25.88
N GLU A 108 8.88 -7.58 -25.58
CA GLU A 108 9.90 -7.80 -24.56
C GLU A 108 9.31 -7.92 -23.15
N ASN A 109 8.12 -7.39 -22.93
CA ASN A 109 7.40 -7.47 -21.65
C ASN A 109 6.40 -8.64 -21.61
N ASN A 110 6.33 -9.46 -22.63
CA ASN A 110 5.46 -10.63 -22.63
C ASN A 110 5.76 -11.52 -21.43
N VAL A 111 4.70 -12.10 -20.86
CA VAL A 111 4.79 -13.00 -19.70
C VAL A 111 4.43 -14.41 -20.13
N LYS A 112 5.21 -15.40 -19.71
CA LYS A 112 4.93 -16.83 -19.92
C LYS A 112 4.85 -17.54 -18.59
N TYR A 113 3.90 -18.45 -18.50
CA TYR A 113 3.65 -19.26 -17.31
C TYR A 113 3.74 -20.74 -17.69
N TYR A 114 4.56 -21.49 -16.97
CA TYR A 114 4.77 -22.90 -17.18
C TYR A 114 4.33 -23.67 -15.95
N TYR A 115 3.49 -24.66 -16.15
CA TYR A 115 2.96 -25.51 -15.09
C TYR A 115 3.59 -26.88 -15.10
N GLY A 116 3.76 -27.46 -13.93
CA GLY A 116 4.35 -28.80 -13.79
C GLY A 116 3.47 -29.87 -14.43
N GLY A 117 4.05 -30.63 -15.35
CA GLY A 117 3.40 -31.80 -15.96
C GLY A 117 3.31 -32.98 -14.99
N ARG A 118 2.75 -34.12 -15.47
CA ARG A 118 2.52 -35.34 -14.66
C ARG A 118 3.77 -35.91 -13.97
N ASN A 119 4.95 -35.69 -14.55
CA ASN A 119 6.23 -36.19 -14.03
C ASN A 119 7.04 -35.08 -13.32
N ALA A 120 6.46 -33.92 -13.05
CA ALA A 120 7.17 -32.83 -12.39
C ALA A 120 7.53 -33.21 -10.94
N SER A 121 8.80 -33.10 -10.60
CA SER A 121 9.32 -33.33 -9.24
C SER A 121 8.99 -32.17 -8.29
N GLN A 122 9.26 -32.35 -6.99
CA GLN A 122 9.19 -31.30 -5.98
C GLN A 122 7.79 -30.67 -5.84
N ASN A 123 6.76 -31.51 -5.86
CA ASN A 123 5.35 -31.15 -5.68
C ASN A 123 4.84 -30.11 -6.67
N ARG A 124 5.45 -29.99 -7.86
CA ARG A 124 5.10 -29.01 -8.90
C ARG A 124 3.98 -29.46 -9.84
N ILE A 125 3.52 -30.70 -9.77
CA ILE A 125 2.45 -31.24 -10.65
C ILE A 125 1.22 -30.34 -10.59
N GLY A 126 0.82 -29.80 -11.75
CA GLY A 126 -0.33 -28.88 -11.90
C GLY A 126 -0.14 -27.47 -11.30
N ARG A 127 0.98 -27.20 -10.64
CA ARG A 127 1.30 -25.88 -10.06
C ARG A 127 2.20 -25.06 -10.97
N LEU A 128 2.19 -23.73 -10.79
CA LEU A 128 3.09 -22.82 -11.50
C LEU A 128 4.55 -23.21 -11.18
N MET A 129 5.29 -23.62 -12.20
CA MET A 129 6.67 -24.06 -12.06
C MET A 129 7.66 -22.95 -12.41
N LEU A 130 7.34 -22.16 -13.45
CA LEU A 130 8.20 -21.09 -13.94
C LEU A 130 7.33 -19.96 -14.49
N ARG A 131 7.69 -18.73 -14.19
CA ARG A 131 7.19 -17.52 -14.85
C ARG A 131 8.37 -16.78 -15.48
N GLU A 132 8.24 -16.46 -16.75
CA GLU A 132 9.21 -15.64 -17.50
C GLU A 132 8.59 -14.30 -17.88
N ASP A 133 9.36 -13.24 -17.82
CA ASP A 133 9.00 -11.90 -18.30
C ASP A 133 10.25 -11.15 -18.78
N GLY A 134 10.09 -9.92 -19.29
CA GLY A 134 11.21 -9.10 -19.80
C GLY A 134 12.31 -8.79 -18.78
N THR A 135 12.08 -9.02 -17.50
CA THR A 135 13.08 -8.81 -16.42
C THR A 135 13.79 -10.10 -16.00
N GLY A 136 13.43 -11.24 -16.60
CA GLY A 136 14.02 -12.56 -16.34
C GLY A 136 12.98 -13.61 -15.99
N ALA A 137 13.27 -14.46 -14.98
CA ALA A 137 12.41 -15.59 -14.65
C ALA A 137 12.33 -15.84 -13.15
N ILE A 138 11.21 -16.41 -12.70
CA ILE A 138 11.07 -16.97 -11.34
C ILE A 138 10.65 -18.44 -11.45
N GLU A 139 11.43 -19.32 -10.87
CA GLU A 139 11.12 -20.73 -10.71
C GLU A 139 10.64 -21.00 -9.29
N TYR A 140 9.58 -21.81 -9.15
CA TYR A 140 8.91 -22.13 -7.89
C TYR A 140 9.07 -23.61 -7.53
N PHE A 141 9.26 -23.89 -6.25
CA PHE A 141 9.35 -25.22 -5.67
C PHE A 141 8.42 -25.30 -4.46
N TYR A 142 7.75 -26.42 -4.28
CA TYR A 142 6.69 -26.53 -3.29
C TYR A 142 6.91 -27.66 -2.29
N GLY A 143 6.43 -27.47 -1.10
CA GLY A 143 6.31 -28.50 -0.08
C GLY A 143 5.08 -29.39 -0.30
N LYS A 144 4.88 -30.31 0.60
CA LYS A 144 3.81 -31.32 0.49
C LYS A 144 2.39 -30.72 0.60
N MET A 145 2.24 -29.63 1.33
CA MET A 145 0.96 -28.91 1.52
C MET A 145 0.70 -27.85 0.44
N GLY A 146 1.66 -27.65 -0.48
CA GLY A 146 1.56 -26.68 -1.56
C GLY A 146 2.14 -25.31 -1.25
N GLU A 147 2.73 -25.16 -0.11
CA GLU A 147 3.51 -23.99 0.29
C GLU A 147 4.77 -23.84 -0.59
N VAL A 148 5.19 -22.61 -0.87
CA VAL A 148 6.43 -22.35 -1.61
C VAL A 148 7.61 -22.54 -0.65
N THR A 149 8.46 -23.54 -0.93
CA THR A 149 9.64 -23.83 -0.10
C THR A 149 10.94 -23.28 -0.67
N LYS A 150 10.95 -22.93 -1.97
CA LYS A 150 12.09 -22.29 -2.61
C LYS A 150 11.63 -21.52 -3.84
N THR A 151 12.27 -20.38 -4.09
CA THR A 151 12.26 -19.70 -5.39
C THR A 151 13.67 -19.51 -5.91
N ARG A 152 13.81 -19.54 -7.23
CA ARG A 152 15.01 -19.14 -7.94
C ARG A 152 14.65 -18.00 -8.89
N ARG A 153 15.08 -16.79 -8.56
CA ARG A 153 14.86 -15.58 -9.36
C ARG A 153 16.08 -15.31 -10.21
N THR A 154 15.96 -15.40 -11.51
CA THR A 154 16.95 -14.90 -12.46
C THR A 154 16.57 -13.50 -12.90
N MET A 155 17.50 -12.56 -12.81
CA MET A 155 17.28 -11.14 -13.18
C MET A 155 18.17 -10.80 -14.37
N ILE A 156 17.54 -10.17 -15.36
CA ILE A 156 18.17 -9.61 -16.56
C ILE A 156 18.05 -8.09 -16.44
N VAL A 157 19.18 -7.42 -16.28
CA VAL A 157 19.27 -5.95 -16.27
C VAL A 157 20.14 -5.55 -17.45
N PRO A 158 19.70 -4.62 -18.32
CA PRO A 158 20.49 -4.16 -19.45
C PRO A 158 21.90 -3.74 -19.02
N ASN A 159 22.91 -4.20 -19.76
CA ASN A 159 24.33 -3.90 -19.53
C ASN A 159 24.91 -4.44 -18.19
N GLN A 160 24.24 -5.38 -17.55
CA GLN A 160 24.71 -6.05 -16.32
C GLN A 160 24.80 -7.57 -16.55
N ALA A 161 25.64 -8.24 -15.78
CA ALA A 161 25.68 -9.69 -15.77
C ALA A 161 24.35 -10.26 -15.23
N ILE A 162 23.90 -11.36 -15.82
CA ILE A 162 22.72 -12.07 -15.34
C ILE A 162 22.98 -12.56 -13.92
N ALA A 163 22.08 -12.20 -13.00
CA ALA A 163 22.15 -12.60 -11.60
C ALA A 163 21.03 -13.57 -11.25
N THR A 164 21.36 -14.57 -10.42
CA THR A 164 20.37 -15.53 -9.92
C THR A 164 20.37 -15.51 -8.39
N TYR A 165 19.19 -15.35 -7.82
CA TYR A 165 18.96 -15.29 -6.39
C TYR A 165 18.07 -16.45 -5.96
N VAL A 166 18.52 -17.18 -4.95
CA VAL A 166 17.78 -18.30 -4.38
C VAL A 166 17.30 -17.91 -2.98
N THR A 167 16.02 -18.05 -2.74
CA THR A 167 15.44 -17.89 -1.40
C THR A 167 14.72 -19.18 -1.04
N GLN A 168 14.88 -19.64 0.21
CA GLN A 168 14.27 -20.88 0.69
C GLN A 168 13.50 -20.65 1.98
N TRP A 169 12.46 -21.45 2.19
CA TRP A 169 11.58 -21.38 3.36
C TRP A 169 11.26 -22.76 3.89
N THR A 170 11.16 -22.89 5.20
CA THR A 170 10.58 -24.07 5.86
C THR A 170 9.42 -23.65 6.75
N TYR A 171 8.47 -24.56 6.90
CA TYR A 171 7.23 -24.29 7.62
C TYR A 171 6.94 -25.42 8.62
N ASP A 172 6.17 -25.12 9.64
CA ASP A 172 5.65 -26.14 10.55
C ASP A 172 4.34 -26.77 10.00
N SER A 173 3.77 -27.68 10.77
CA SER A 173 2.51 -28.37 10.43
C SER A 173 1.28 -27.45 10.39
N HIS A 174 1.39 -26.23 10.89
CA HIS A 174 0.35 -25.18 10.84
C HIS A 174 0.60 -24.16 9.74
N ASN A 175 1.56 -24.46 8.83
CA ASN A 175 1.99 -23.58 7.75
C ASN A 175 2.55 -22.21 8.23
N ARG A 176 3.14 -22.17 9.44
CA ARG A 176 3.85 -21.01 9.94
C ARG A 176 5.32 -21.10 9.53
N LEU A 177 5.91 -19.97 9.14
CA LEU A 177 7.30 -19.88 8.68
C LEU A 177 8.27 -20.17 9.84
N LEU A 178 9.07 -21.24 9.74
CA LEU A 178 10.10 -21.56 10.72
C LEU A 178 11.47 -21.02 10.36
N GLU A 179 11.80 -21.05 9.07
CA GLU A 179 13.11 -20.66 8.60
C GLU A 179 13.03 -20.02 7.21
N MET A 180 13.86 -19.01 6.98
CA MET A 180 14.09 -18.40 5.68
C MET A 180 15.60 -18.32 5.44
N ILE A 181 16.05 -18.71 4.24
CA ILE A 181 17.43 -18.56 3.81
C ILE A 181 17.45 -17.55 2.66
N TYR A 182 18.18 -16.46 2.85
CA TYR A 182 18.37 -15.39 1.88
C TYR A 182 19.37 -15.81 0.78
N PRO A 183 19.41 -15.08 -0.36
CA PRO A 183 20.34 -15.37 -1.45
C PRO A 183 21.83 -15.27 -1.06
N ASP A 184 22.17 -14.52 -0.04
CA ASP A 184 23.51 -14.36 0.51
C ASP A 184 23.83 -15.37 1.62
N GLU A 185 22.99 -16.43 1.71
CA GLU A 185 23.08 -17.55 2.65
C GLU A 185 22.79 -17.17 4.11
N GLU A 186 22.36 -15.94 4.39
CA GLU A 186 21.87 -15.63 5.72
C GLU A 186 20.61 -16.45 6.02
N LYS A 187 20.62 -17.08 7.18
CA LYS A 187 19.54 -17.91 7.69
C LYS A 187 18.79 -17.20 8.81
N ILE A 188 17.48 -17.01 8.64
CA ILE A 188 16.61 -16.45 9.65
C ILE A 188 15.70 -17.55 10.19
N THR A 189 15.61 -17.66 11.52
CA THR A 189 14.69 -18.58 12.20
C THR A 189 13.65 -17.81 13.00
N TYR A 190 12.44 -18.34 12.99
CA TYR A 190 11.26 -17.74 13.64
C TYR A 190 10.77 -18.70 14.73
N SER A 191 10.63 -18.20 15.94
CA SER A 191 10.10 -18.95 17.09
C SER A 191 8.73 -18.40 17.48
N TYR A 192 7.84 -19.31 17.87
CA TYR A 192 6.47 -18.99 18.21
C TYR A 192 6.16 -19.39 19.65
N ASN A 193 5.35 -18.60 20.35
CA ASN A 193 4.84 -18.94 21.66
C ASN A 193 3.75 -20.04 21.57
N LEU A 194 3.27 -20.51 22.72
CA LEU A 194 2.23 -21.55 22.79
C LEU A 194 0.89 -21.11 22.14
N GLY A 195 0.63 -19.82 22.07
CA GLY A 195 -0.54 -19.25 21.36
C GLY A 195 -0.37 -19.16 19.84
N GLY A 196 0.80 -19.54 19.31
CA GLY A 196 1.09 -19.47 17.87
C GLY A 196 1.56 -18.09 17.38
N GLN A 197 1.81 -17.14 18.26
CA GLN A 197 2.29 -15.81 17.92
C GLN A 197 3.81 -15.78 17.85
N LEU A 198 4.37 -14.98 16.94
CA LEU A 198 5.82 -14.83 16.78
C LEU A 198 6.45 -14.26 18.08
N GLU A 199 7.42 -14.97 18.63
CA GLU A 199 8.07 -14.59 19.88
C GLU A 199 9.50 -14.08 19.69
N LYS A 200 10.24 -14.66 18.72
CA LYS A 200 11.65 -14.36 18.49
C LYS A 200 12.01 -14.50 17.01
N VAL A 201 12.97 -13.69 16.55
CA VAL A 201 13.59 -13.79 15.22
C VAL A 201 15.10 -13.82 15.40
N HIS A 202 15.73 -14.91 14.97
CA HIS A 202 17.16 -15.14 15.08
C HIS A 202 17.80 -15.24 13.70
N GLY A 203 18.91 -14.53 13.49
CA GLY A 203 19.71 -14.58 12.28
C GLY A 203 21.02 -15.35 12.50
N TYR A 204 21.50 -16.00 11.45
CA TYR A 204 22.79 -16.66 11.42
C TYR A 204 23.41 -16.55 10.02
N LYS A 205 24.64 -16.03 9.95
CA LYS A 205 25.47 -16.06 8.75
C LYS A 205 26.86 -16.57 9.12
N SER A 206 27.76 -15.81 9.62
CA SER A 206 29.05 -16.26 10.14
C SER A 206 28.98 -16.52 11.65
N TYR A 207 28.05 -15.88 12.33
CA TYR A 207 27.73 -16.04 13.76
C TYR A 207 26.26 -15.82 13.97
N GLY A 208 25.72 -16.24 15.11
CA GLY A 208 24.31 -16.05 15.46
C GLY A 208 24.05 -14.71 16.14
N TYR A 209 22.93 -14.10 15.83
CA TYR A 209 22.44 -12.86 16.45
C TYR A 209 20.93 -12.80 16.41
N ASP A 210 20.32 -12.12 17.37
CA ASP A 210 18.89 -11.95 17.40
C ASP A 210 18.51 -10.65 16.69
N TYR A 211 17.69 -10.69 15.66
CA TYR A 211 17.05 -9.48 15.15
C TYR A 211 16.04 -8.94 16.15
N VAL A 212 15.24 -9.86 16.67
CA VAL A 212 14.26 -9.61 17.72
C VAL A 212 14.44 -10.68 18.79
N SER A 213 14.84 -10.25 19.99
CA SER A 213 15.09 -11.18 21.11
C SER A 213 13.80 -11.63 21.77
N LYS A 214 12.77 -10.78 21.78
CA LYS A 214 11.47 -11.08 22.40
C LYS A 214 10.36 -10.20 21.87
N ILE A 215 9.18 -10.79 21.67
CA ILE A 215 7.91 -10.10 21.42
C ILE A 215 6.92 -10.53 22.51
N GLY A 216 6.20 -9.58 23.10
CA GLY A 216 5.12 -9.82 24.04
C GLY A 216 3.77 -9.36 23.49
N TYR A 217 2.71 -10.05 23.91
CA TYR A 217 1.35 -9.78 23.48
C TYR A 217 0.40 -9.72 24.67
N ASP A 218 -0.70 -9.00 24.51
CA ASP A 218 -1.81 -9.05 25.46
C ASP A 218 -2.79 -10.20 25.14
N LYS A 219 -3.83 -10.32 25.93
CA LYS A 219 -4.89 -11.33 25.74
C LYS A 219 -5.72 -11.18 24.45
N PHE A 220 -5.52 -10.10 23.72
CA PHE A 220 -6.19 -9.78 22.45
C PHE A 220 -5.25 -9.83 21.27
N GLU A 221 -4.05 -10.42 21.46
CA GLU A 221 -3.01 -10.59 20.45
C GLU A 221 -2.38 -9.27 19.97
N GLN A 222 -2.61 -8.16 20.68
CA GLN A 222 -1.96 -6.90 20.44
C GLN A 222 -0.53 -6.94 21.01
N ARG A 223 0.44 -6.47 20.24
CA ARG A 223 1.85 -6.42 20.68
C ARG A 223 2.01 -5.41 21.81
N THR A 224 2.50 -5.85 22.95
CA THR A 224 2.76 -5.00 24.12
C THR A 224 4.25 -4.74 24.36
N TYR A 225 5.11 -5.58 23.80
CA TYR A 225 6.55 -5.51 24.00
C TYR A 225 7.33 -6.00 22.79
N LEU A 226 8.47 -5.36 22.52
CA LEU A 226 9.42 -5.78 21.48
C LEU A 226 10.83 -5.42 21.93
N LYS A 227 11.76 -6.41 21.92
CA LYS A 227 13.18 -6.21 22.21
C LYS A 227 14.03 -6.56 21.00
N TYR A 228 14.83 -5.59 20.58
CA TYR A 228 15.76 -5.72 19.46
C TYR A 228 17.15 -6.19 19.93
N CYS A 229 17.96 -6.70 19.00
CA CYS A 229 19.31 -7.17 19.25
C CYS A 229 20.28 -6.09 19.76
N ASN A 230 20.05 -4.83 19.41
CA ASN A 230 20.84 -3.69 19.89
C ASN A 230 20.47 -3.26 21.32
N GLY A 231 19.61 -4.03 21.99
CA GLY A 231 19.11 -3.74 23.34
C GLY A 231 18.00 -2.72 23.42
N ALA A 232 17.56 -2.15 22.31
CA ALA A 232 16.39 -1.26 22.31
C ALA A 232 15.10 -2.05 22.61
N GLU A 233 14.24 -1.45 23.42
CA GLU A 233 12.97 -2.03 23.86
C GLU A 233 11.82 -1.09 23.51
N THR A 234 10.76 -1.64 22.92
CA THR A 234 9.53 -0.89 22.62
C THR A 234 8.38 -1.44 23.44
N PHE A 235 7.65 -0.55 24.08
CA PHE A 235 6.45 -0.84 24.86
C PHE A 235 5.25 -0.21 24.19
N TYR A 236 4.13 -0.93 24.18
CA TYR A 236 2.87 -0.49 23.60
C TYR A 236 1.77 -0.59 24.64
N THR A 237 1.00 0.46 24.83
CA THR A 237 -0.23 0.43 25.63
C THR A 237 -1.43 0.78 24.78
N TYR A 238 -2.55 0.18 25.11
CA TYR A 238 -3.79 0.33 24.35
C TYR A 238 -4.93 0.76 25.27
N ASP A 239 -5.83 1.56 24.72
CA ASP A 239 -7.04 1.90 25.46
C ASP A 239 -7.90 0.63 25.65
N PRO A 240 -8.41 0.39 26.88
CA PRO A 240 -9.06 -0.88 27.21
C PRO A 240 -10.41 -1.10 26.53
N GLN A 241 -11.06 -0.03 26.06
CA GLN A 241 -12.41 -0.12 25.49
C GLN A 241 -12.37 -0.32 23.97
N ARG A 242 -11.56 0.48 23.25
CA ARG A 242 -11.48 0.48 21.79
C ARG A 242 -10.20 -0.12 21.27
N ARG A 243 -9.24 -0.43 22.14
CA ARG A 243 -7.95 -1.08 21.83
C ARG A 243 -7.10 -0.31 20.83
N ARG A 244 -7.24 1.00 20.81
CA ARG A 244 -6.39 1.88 20.02
C ARG A 244 -5.07 2.09 20.75
N LEU A 245 -3.99 2.26 19.99
CA LEU A 245 -2.67 2.55 20.57
C LEU A 245 -2.74 3.85 21.36
N GLN A 246 -2.52 3.79 22.66
CA GLN A 246 -2.53 4.93 23.56
C GLN A 246 -1.14 5.52 23.77
N ASN A 247 -0.15 4.63 23.92
CA ASN A 247 1.23 5.06 24.09
C ASN A 247 2.18 4.06 23.42
N LEU A 248 3.29 4.59 22.88
CA LEU A 248 4.41 3.84 22.34
C LEU A 248 5.71 4.42 22.90
N THR A 249 6.39 3.65 23.74
CA THR A 249 7.66 4.07 24.38
C THR A 249 8.80 3.24 23.82
N VAL A 250 9.90 3.88 23.44
CA VAL A 250 11.15 3.22 23.03
C VAL A 250 12.26 3.60 23.98
N ASN A 251 12.87 2.60 24.60
CA ASN A 251 14.03 2.74 25.47
C ASN A 251 15.28 2.17 24.78
N SER A 252 16.40 2.85 24.93
CA SER A 252 17.70 2.39 24.44
C SER A 252 18.82 2.95 25.29
N GLY A 253 19.81 2.12 25.66
CA GLY A 253 20.95 2.53 26.47
C GLY A 253 20.58 3.14 27.83
N GLY A 254 19.48 2.69 28.44
CA GLY A 254 18.98 3.21 29.72
C GLY A 254 18.19 4.52 29.61
N ASN A 255 17.95 5.04 28.43
CA ASN A 255 17.21 6.26 28.19
C ASN A 255 15.95 6.01 27.37
N THR A 256 14.89 6.77 27.64
CA THR A 256 13.71 6.85 26.78
C THR A 256 14.02 7.77 25.62
N ILE A 257 14.07 7.21 24.40
CA ILE A 257 14.38 7.94 23.15
C ILE A 257 13.13 8.35 22.37
N MET A 258 12.00 7.73 22.70
CA MET A 258 10.67 8.04 22.15
C MET A 258 9.61 7.70 23.18
N ASP A 259 8.64 8.58 23.37
CA ASP A 259 7.48 8.38 24.25
C ASP A 259 6.24 9.04 23.62
N ASN A 260 5.67 8.37 22.63
CA ASN A 260 4.54 8.88 21.86
C ASN A 260 3.22 8.57 22.55
N ALA A 261 2.49 9.61 22.94
CA ALA A 261 1.11 9.52 23.36
C ALA A 261 0.17 9.91 22.21
N TYR A 262 -0.91 9.15 22.05
CA TYR A 262 -1.88 9.31 20.96
C TYR A 262 -3.25 9.66 21.51
N THR A 263 -3.94 10.61 20.87
CA THR A 263 -5.35 10.90 21.15
C THR A 263 -6.18 10.71 19.87
N TYR A 264 -7.45 10.40 20.05
CA TYR A 264 -8.35 10.05 18.96
C TYR A 264 -9.72 10.69 19.12
N ASP A 265 -10.39 10.93 18.03
CA ASP A 265 -11.81 11.26 18.04
C ASP A 265 -12.70 10.01 18.24
N ALA A 266 -14.02 10.22 18.20
CA ALA A 266 -14.99 9.15 18.38
C ALA A 266 -14.95 8.06 17.29
N VAL A 267 -14.48 8.38 16.09
CA VAL A 267 -14.40 7.47 14.95
C VAL A 267 -13.00 6.94 14.68
N SER A 268 -12.06 7.22 15.60
CA SER A 268 -10.67 6.73 15.62
C SER A 268 -9.71 7.47 14.66
N ASN A 269 -10.04 8.67 14.21
CA ASN A 269 -9.03 9.54 13.61
C ASN A 269 -8.05 10.01 14.70
N VAL A 270 -6.75 10.07 14.36
CA VAL A 270 -5.71 10.53 15.28
C VAL A 270 -5.81 12.06 15.42
N LEU A 271 -6.12 12.55 16.62
CA LEU A 271 -6.18 14.00 16.90
C LEU A 271 -4.84 14.58 17.29
N SER A 272 -4.01 13.80 17.99
CA SER A 272 -2.66 14.24 18.34
C SER A 272 -1.68 13.09 18.49
N VAL A 273 -0.40 13.41 18.28
CA VAL A 273 0.75 12.58 18.63
C VAL A 273 1.74 13.47 19.35
N VAL A 274 2.07 13.14 20.58
CA VAL A 274 3.01 13.90 21.41
C VAL A 274 4.13 12.99 21.87
N ASN A 275 5.37 13.30 21.51
CA ASN A 275 6.55 12.63 22.04
C ASN A 275 7.04 13.37 23.30
N GLY A 276 6.83 12.76 24.47
CA GLY A 276 7.22 13.28 25.78
C GLY A 276 8.66 12.91 26.19
N ALA A 277 9.44 12.23 25.35
CA ALA A 277 10.82 11.89 25.65
C ALA A 277 11.65 13.14 25.95
N SER A 278 12.63 13.01 26.83
CA SER A 278 13.51 14.12 27.19
C SER A 278 14.29 14.63 25.98
N VAL A 279 14.56 15.95 25.94
CA VAL A 279 15.45 16.54 24.94
C VAL A 279 16.84 15.92 25.11
N PRO A 280 17.45 15.37 24.03
CA PRO A 280 18.73 14.70 24.12
C PRO A 280 19.88 15.70 24.43
N GLN A 281 21.02 15.13 24.86
CA GLN A 281 22.23 15.92 25.05
C GLN A 281 22.76 16.47 23.72
N SER A 282 23.58 17.51 23.78
CA SER A 282 24.26 18.08 22.61
C SER A 282 24.92 17.02 21.74
N GLY A 283 24.78 17.15 20.42
CA GLY A 283 25.32 16.23 19.43
C GLY A 283 24.57 14.89 19.29
N LYS A 284 23.50 14.66 20.05
CA LYS A 284 22.64 13.47 19.91
C LYS A 284 21.38 13.78 19.12
N ALA A 285 20.93 12.80 18.35
CA ALA A 285 19.67 12.86 17.62
C ALA A 285 18.47 12.58 18.54
N GLY A 286 17.29 13.09 18.18
CA GLY A 286 16.05 12.95 18.92
C GLY A 286 15.48 14.31 19.31
N GLY A 287 14.47 14.33 20.18
CA GLY A 287 13.83 15.54 20.68
C GLY A 287 12.33 15.34 20.92
N GLN A 288 11.74 16.34 21.52
CA GLN A 288 10.30 16.38 21.74
C GLN A 288 9.57 16.82 20.48
N MET A 289 8.45 16.19 20.20
CA MET A 289 7.57 16.54 19.09
C MET A 289 6.13 16.55 19.57
N ALA A 290 5.35 17.49 19.06
CA ALA A 290 3.90 17.49 19.25
C ALA A 290 3.24 17.78 17.91
N HIS A 291 2.28 16.94 17.52
CA HIS A 291 1.47 17.11 16.31
C HIS A 291 0.00 17.10 16.68
N THR A 292 -0.78 17.98 16.03
CA THR A 292 -2.25 17.96 16.12
C THR A 292 -2.84 17.92 14.73
N TYR A 293 -4.02 17.31 14.62
CA TYR A 293 -4.68 17.06 13.34
C TYR A 293 -6.17 17.38 13.45
N THR A 294 -6.73 17.95 12.40
CA THR A 294 -8.18 18.11 12.24
C THR A 294 -8.66 17.49 10.95
N TYR A 295 -9.88 17.03 10.96
CA TYR A 295 -10.49 16.32 9.85
C TYR A 295 -11.84 16.94 9.49
N ASP A 296 -12.25 16.81 8.22
CA ASP A 296 -13.59 17.14 7.80
C ASP A 296 -14.60 16.00 8.11
N ALA A 297 -15.85 16.21 7.75
CA ALA A 297 -16.93 15.24 7.96
C ALA A 297 -16.74 13.92 7.19
N LEU A 298 -15.83 13.87 6.23
CA LEU A 298 -15.45 12.70 5.44
C LEU A 298 -14.13 12.08 5.90
N TYR A 299 -13.62 12.47 7.10
CA TYR A 299 -12.38 11.98 7.70
C TYR A 299 -11.12 12.31 6.89
N ARG A 300 -11.16 13.36 6.03
CA ARG A 300 -9.99 13.83 5.29
C ARG A 300 -9.24 14.84 6.15
N LEU A 301 -7.90 14.79 6.14
CA LEU A 301 -7.06 15.70 6.90
C LEU A 301 -7.20 17.14 6.37
N VAL A 302 -7.74 18.05 7.17
CA VAL A 302 -7.93 19.47 6.79
C VAL A 302 -6.78 20.32 7.30
N SER A 303 -6.31 20.07 8.51
CA SER A 303 -5.15 20.79 9.04
C SER A 303 -4.27 19.92 9.90
N ALA A 304 -3.01 20.30 9.97
CA ALA A 304 -2.06 19.79 10.95
C ALA A 304 -1.17 20.90 11.46
N THR A 305 -0.79 20.82 12.74
CA THR A 305 0.27 21.63 13.31
C THR A 305 1.31 20.75 13.94
N GLY A 306 2.55 21.21 14.02
CA GLY A 306 3.59 20.47 14.69
C GLY A 306 4.64 21.38 15.27
N THR A 307 5.25 20.93 16.37
CA THR A 307 6.39 21.55 17.03
C THR A 307 7.48 20.53 17.26
N TYR A 308 8.71 20.98 17.29
CA TYR A 308 9.89 20.18 17.61
C TYR A 308 10.81 20.99 18.52
N THR A 309 11.38 20.32 19.53
CA THR A 309 12.42 20.84 20.42
C THR A 309 13.52 19.80 20.53
N GLY A 310 14.70 20.14 20.06
CA GLY A 310 15.90 19.28 20.10
C GLY A 310 17.02 19.87 20.94
N ALA A 311 18.14 19.17 21.00
CA ALA A 311 19.38 19.67 21.62
C ALA A 311 19.85 20.96 20.98
N ASP A 312 20.72 21.71 21.68
CA ASP A 312 21.41 22.91 21.18
C ASP A 312 20.44 24.02 20.72
N ASN A 313 19.33 24.20 21.44
CA ASN A 313 18.27 25.17 21.11
C ASN A 313 17.67 24.99 19.69
N LYS A 314 17.72 23.79 19.16
CA LYS A 314 17.07 23.45 17.88
C LYS A 314 15.55 23.38 18.07
N THR A 315 14.83 24.21 17.33
CA THR A 315 13.37 24.19 17.35
C THR A 315 12.83 24.23 15.92
N ALA A 316 11.66 23.65 15.74
CA ALA A 316 10.89 23.80 14.51
C ALA A 316 9.40 23.84 14.80
N SER A 317 8.65 24.49 13.93
CA SER A 317 7.20 24.44 13.94
C SER A 317 6.66 24.47 12.52
N TYR A 318 5.52 23.83 12.30
CA TYR A 318 4.81 23.91 11.02
C TYR A 318 3.31 24.02 11.21
N THR A 319 2.67 24.61 10.23
CA THR A 319 1.24 24.52 10.01
C THR A 319 0.99 23.99 8.61
N LEU A 320 0.00 23.11 8.47
CA LEU A 320 -0.47 22.56 7.20
C LEU A 320 -1.96 22.80 7.09
N ALA A 321 -2.42 23.27 5.94
CA ALA A 321 -3.83 23.33 5.56
C ALA A 321 -4.05 22.62 4.24
N MET A 322 -5.14 21.87 4.11
CA MET A 322 -5.48 21.10 2.92
C MET A 322 -6.94 21.35 2.52
N GLY A 323 -7.17 21.52 1.23
CA GLY A 323 -8.51 21.64 0.65
C GLY A 323 -8.79 20.48 -0.31
N TYR A 324 -10.07 20.15 -0.43
CA TYR A 324 -10.54 19.04 -1.26
C TYR A 324 -11.79 19.42 -2.05
N ASP A 325 -11.96 18.81 -3.19
CA ASP A 325 -13.21 18.88 -3.92
C ASP A 325 -14.17 17.71 -3.60
N ASN A 326 -15.32 17.70 -4.26
CA ASN A 326 -16.34 16.66 -4.09
C ASN A 326 -15.95 15.30 -4.68
N MET A 327 -14.84 15.22 -5.44
CA MET A 327 -14.26 13.97 -5.93
C MET A 327 -13.12 13.47 -5.05
N HIS A 328 -12.96 14.04 -3.83
CA HIS A 328 -11.91 13.76 -2.88
C HIS A 328 -10.48 14.09 -3.38
N ARG A 329 -10.35 14.89 -4.44
CA ARG A 329 -9.07 15.33 -4.97
C ARG A 329 -8.56 16.53 -4.16
N ILE A 330 -7.26 16.59 -3.93
CA ILE A 330 -6.63 17.75 -3.25
C ILE A 330 -6.70 18.96 -4.16
N THR A 331 -7.32 20.07 -3.73
CA THR A 331 -7.40 21.32 -4.46
C THR A 331 -6.37 22.34 -3.99
N SER A 332 -5.98 22.26 -2.71
CA SER A 332 -4.95 23.11 -2.14
C SER A 332 -4.16 22.39 -1.07
N LYS A 333 -2.88 22.74 -0.94
CA LYS A 333 -2.00 22.30 0.13
C LYS A 333 -1.04 23.40 0.49
N ARG A 334 -1.19 23.99 1.67
CA ARG A 334 -0.34 25.06 2.16
C ARG A 334 0.41 24.61 3.40
N GLN A 335 1.73 24.78 3.40
CA GLN A 335 2.56 24.55 4.57
C GLN A 335 3.40 25.79 4.87
N ILE A 336 3.47 26.16 6.12
CA ILE A 336 4.40 27.15 6.65
C ILE A 336 5.30 26.42 7.64
N LEU A 337 6.60 26.53 7.49
CA LEU A 337 7.62 25.92 8.32
C LEU A 337 8.58 26.99 8.84
N THR A 338 8.85 26.99 10.15
CA THR A 338 9.90 27.79 10.76
C THR A 338 10.85 26.83 11.50
N GLN A 339 12.15 26.99 11.27
CA GLN A 339 13.21 26.22 11.93
C GLN A 339 14.25 27.19 12.51
N ASN A 340 14.69 26.92 13.74
CA ASN A 340 15.76 27.65 14.39
C ASN A 340 16.89 26.69 14.74
N ASN A 341 18.10 27.03 14.33
CA ASN A 341 19.33 26.27 14.60
C ASN A 341 19.32 24.79 14.16
N VAL A 342 18.42 24.39 13.23
CA VAL A 342 18.29 23.00 12.77
C VAL A 342 19.26 22.72 11.62
N GLN A 343 19.20 23.49 10.54
CA GLN A 343 20.07 23.32 9.38
C GLN A 343 21.34 24.17 9.46
N PHE A 344 21.22 25.35 10.06
CA PHE A 344 22.33 26.31 10.29
C PHE A 344 22.00 27.13 11.56
N ASN A 345 22.99 27.86 12.06
CA ASN A 345 22.77 28.81 13.17
C ASN A 345 21.94 29.99 12.68
N GLY A 346 20.69 30.04 13.07
CA GLY A 346 19.72 31.06 12.66
C GLY A 346 18.36 30.52 12.37
N THR A 347 17.49 31.37 11.87
CA THR A 347 16.09 31.04 11.54
C THR A 347 15.93 30.79 10.05
N LEU A 348 15.34 29.68 9.69
CA LEU A 348 14.88 29.35 8.33
C LEU A 348 13.35 29.37 8.31
N ASN A 349 12.79 30.22 7.46
CA ASN A 349 11.38 30.18 7.12
C ASN A 349 11.23 29.57 5.72
N ALA A 350 10.44 28.52 5.62
CA ALA A 350 10.19 27.80 4.39
C ALA A 350 8.71 27.39 4.32
N GLY A 351 8.28 26.92 3.18
CA GLY A 351 6.93 26.46 2.99
C GLY A 351 6.54 26.45 1.54
N TYR A 352 5.31 26.12 1.28
CA TYR A 352 4.70 26.14 -0.05
C TYR A 352 3.20 26.47 0.08
N ASP A 353 2.63 26.98 -0.99
CA ASP A 353 1.19 27.18 -1.13
C ASP A 353 0.77 26.65 -2.50
N LEU A 354 0.44 25.36 -2.52
CA LEU A 354 0.17 24.61 -3.75
C LEU A 354 -1.32 24.66 -4.10
N SER A 355 -1.62 25.07 -5.33
CA SER A 355 -2.94 24.95 -5.95
C SER A 355 -2.90 23.82 -6.98
N TYR A 356 -3.94 22.98 -6.96
CA TYR A 356 -4.06 21.81 -7.84
C TYR A 356 -5.27 22.02 -8.77
N THR A 357 -5.06 21.80 -10.06
CA THR A 357 -6.15 21.80 -11.05
C THR A 357 -6.20 20.47 -11.77
N TYR A 358 -7.41 20.08 -12.17
CA TYR A 358 -7.67 18.80 -12.81
C TYR A 358 -8.27 18.98 -14.19
N GLY A 359 -8.04 18.03 -15.08
CA GLY A 359 -8.56 18.04 -16.43
C GLY A 359 -10.09 17.97 -16.45
N THR A 360 -10.69 18.73 -17.36
CA THR A 360 -12.14 18.79 -17.56
C THR A 360 -12.56 18.13 -18.87
N GLU A 361 -11.61 17.93 -19.79
CA GLU A 361 -11.85 17.35 -21.12
C GLU A 361 -12.11 15.85 -21.04
N THR A 362 -12.87 15.32 -21.99
CA THR A 362 -13.04 13.87 -22.16
C THR A 362 -11.69 13.18 -22.34
N GLY A 363 -11.48 12.10 -21.60
CA GLY A 363 -10.21 11.37 -21.58
C GLY A 363 -9.14 11.96 -20.64
N LYS A 364 -9.39 13.14 -20.05
CA LYS A 364 -8.48 13.78 -19.08
C LYS A 364 -9.14 14.08 -17.74
N LYS A 365 -10.43 13.79 -17.58
CA LYS A 365 -11.13 13.95 -16.33
C LYS A 365 -10.44 13.15 -15.23
N PHE A 366 -10.33 13.70 -14.03
CA PHE A 366 -9.63 13.17 -12.86
C PHE A 366 -8.10 13.20 -12.94
N GLN A 367 -7.50 13.48 -14.11
CA GLN A 367 -6.05 13.62 -14.22
C GLN A 367 -5.62 14.97 -13.65
N LEU A 368 -4.54 14.95 -12.89
CA LEU A 368 -3.89 16.18 -12.45
C LEU A 368 -3.38 16.94 -13.68
N ALA A 369 -3.88 18.14 -13.90
CA ALA A 369 -3.49 18.98 -15.03
C ALA A 369 -2.33 19.93 -14.66
N ASN A 370 -2.36 20.48 -13.45
CA ASN A 370 -1.32 21.41 -12.99
C ASN A 370 -1.22 21.44 -11.47
N VAL A 371 0.00 21.66 -10.98
CA VAL A 371 0.30 22.05 -9.59
C VAL A 371 1.10 23.33 -9.66
N LYS A 372 0.59 24.38 -9.05
CA LYS A 372 1.23 25.68 -9.01
C LYS A 372 1.52 26.07 -7.56
N ASP A 373 2.75 26.47 -7.26
CA ASP A 373 3.06 27.13 -6.00
C ASP A 373 2.73 28.62 -6.13
N VAL A 374 1.69 29.08 -5.44
CA VAL A 374 1.23 30.47 -5.53
C VAL A 374 2.16 31.46 -4.83
N ASN A 375 3.11 31.01 -4.03
CA ASN A 375 4.13 31.85 -3.41
C ASN A 375 5.30 32.18 -4.36
N TYR A 376 5.53 31.34 -5.38
CA TYR A 376 6.50 31.64 -6.42
C TYR A 376 5.86 32.50 -7.49
N ARG A 377 6.19 33.78 -7.45
CA ARG A 377 5.90 34.71 -8.56
C ARG A 377 6.96 34.46 -9.65
N THR A 378 6.57 33.86 -10.74
CA THR A 378 7.31 33.95 -12.00
C THR A 378 6.74 35.10 -12.80
#